data_6d2224c4941a402795df644ad1470342
#
_entry.id   6d2224c4941a402795df644ad1470342
#
_cell.length_a   1.000
_cell.length_b   1.000
_cell.length_c   1.000
_cell.angle_alpha   90.00
_cell.angle_beta   90.00
_cell.angle_gamma   90.00
#
_symmetry.space_group_name_H-M   'P 1'
#
loop_
_entity.id
_entity.type
_entity.pdbx_description
1 polymer ?
#
loop_
_entity_poly.entity_id
_entity_poly.type
_entity_poly.pdbx_seq_one_letter_code
_entity_poly.pdbx_strand_id
1 'polypeptide(L)'
;GFLVVPQVLIRRRHLGGPTEVTNHQRLTRRTWGPEPRKHLTRRPAIDEATWTASVTAVTQQLDHDGQLEKVVLAGAVDITSKVPIDRSQVASRLAARFPGCWTYSHDGLVGATPELLVDCRDGLFRCRVLAGTRKPAWAHELLDNPKERHEHELAVASVTGRLAQAGLTDPVIRGPFRLELPNVVHLATDVTARVNGSNAARIVDAMHPTAAVCGTPREASYKLIAQIEHLDRGRFAGPVGWMSSDGSGQWALALRCGQFSEDSRQVRMFAGAGILPTSDPAKEWIEVGAKMEAFGDALPNGQVSGTKTT
;
A
#
# COMPACT_ATOMS: atom_id res chain seq x y z
N GLY A 1 2.12 14.02 -9.94
CA GLY A 1 3.10 12.94 -10.15
C GLY A 1 4.30 13.44 -10.92
N PHE A 2 5.41 12.75 -10.83
CA PHE A 2 6.60 13.05 -11.62
C PHE A 2 7.21 11.75 -12.15
N LEU A 3 7.89 11.85 -13.29
CA LEU A 3 8.63 10.78 -13.92
C LEU A 3 10.13 11.03 -13.75
N VAL A 4 10.87 9.94 -13.48
CA VAL A 4 12.33 9.98 -13.39
C VAL A 4 12.90 9.01 -14.39
N VAL A 5 13.85 9.47 -15.19
CA VAL A 5 14.66 8.60 -16.04
C VAL A 5 15.86 8.15 -15.21
N PRO A 6 16.02 6.85 -14.92
CA PRO A 6 17.11 6.39 -14.08
C PRO A 6 18.46 6.50 -14.83
N GLN A 7 19.49 6.96 -14.14
CA GLN A 7 20.86 6.96 -14.65
C GLN A 7 21.45 5.55 -14.71
N VAL A 8 20.94 4.66 -13.85
CA VAL A 8 21.32 3.25 -13.79
C VAL A 8 20.06 2.42 -13.74
N LEU A 9 19.89 1.52 -14.66
CA LEU A 9 18.81 0.55 -14.68
C LEU A 9 19.39 -0.85 -14.41
N ILE A 10 18.99 -1.46 -13.31
CA ILE A 10 19.30 -2.85 -12.99
C ILE A 10 18.04 -3.67 -13.17
N ARG A 11 18.07 -4.62 -14.09
CA ARG A 11 16.92 -5.48 -14.40
C ARG A 11 17.27 -6.94 -14.14
N ARG A 12 16.38 -7.61 -13.38
CA ARG A 12 16.41 -9.06 -13.20
C ARG A 12 15.02 -9.60 -13.43
N ARG A 13 14.86 -10.49 -14.41
CA ARG A 13 13.55 -11.00 -14.81
C ARG A 13 12.95 -12.02 -13.83
N HIS A 14 13.79 -12.78 -13.12
CA HIS A 14 13.38 -13.75 -12.10
C HIS A 14 14.49 -13.97 -11.06
N LEU A 15 14.14 -14.44 -9.87
CA LEU A 15 15.09 -14.78 -8.81
C LEU A 15 16.10 -15.82 -9.33
N GLY A 16 17.41 -15.55 -9.14
CA GLY A 16 18.49 -16.41 -9.65
C GLY A 16 18.84 -16.23 -11.13
N GLY A 17 18.06 -15.46 -11.90
CA GLY A 17 18.32 -15.17 -13.29
C GLY A 17 19.43 -14.13 -13.50
N PRO A 18 19.86 -13.95 -14.76
CA PRO A 18 20.89 -12.96 -15.09
C PRO A 18 20.42 -11.56 -14.76
N THR A 19 21.33 -10.73 -14.30
CA THR A 19 21.09 -9.32 -14.02
C THR A 19 21.64 -8.49 -15.18
N GLU A 20 20.77 -7.77 -15.86
CA GLU A 20 21.13 -6.78 -16.87
C GLU A 20 21.34 -5.43 -16.17
N VAL A 21 22.45 -4.76 -16.46
CA VAL A 21 22.75 -3.43 -15.94
C VAL A 21 22.94 -2.48 -17.12
N THR A 22 22.01 -1.56 -17.29
CA THR A 22 22.18 -0.42 -18.19
C THR A 22 22.71 0.74 -17.36
N ASN A 23 23.93 1.17 -17.60
CA ASN A 23 24.61 2.15 -16.77
C ASN A 23 25.16 3.29 -17.63
N HIS A 24 24.80 4.49 -17.27
CA HIS A 24 25.37 5.72 -17.83
C HIS A 24 26.42 6.35 -16.89
N GLN A 25 26.65 5.75 -15.70
CA GLN A 25 27.65 6.18 -14.71
C GLN A 25 28.29 4.97 -14.00
N ARG A 26 29.48 5.17 -13.44
CA ARG A 26 30.21 4.14 -12.70
C ARG A 26 29.50 3.80 -11.39
N LEU A 27 29.08 2.54 -11.22
CA LEU A 27 28.50 2.04 -9.98
C LEU A 27 29.58 1.85 -8.92
N THR A 28 29.39 2.45 -7.75
CA THR A 28 30.18 2.14 -6.55
C THR A 28 29.42 1.15 -5.68
N ARG A 29 30.06 0.01 -5.39
CA ARG A 29 29.49 -0.97 -4.44
C ARG A 29 29.59 -0.39 -3.03
N ARG A 30 28.43 -0.19 -2.38
CA ARG A 30 28.38 0.19 -0.98
C ARG A 30 28.39 -1.07 -0.12
N THR A 31 29.36 -1.20 0.79
CA THR A 31 29.36 -2.22 1.84
C THR A 31 28.63 -1.66 3.07
N TRP A 32 27.74 -2.46 3.62
CA TRP A 32 27.02 -2.09 4.82
C TRP A 32 27.87 -2.44 6.05
N GLY A 33 28.22 -1.44 6.85
CA GLY A 33 28.78 -1.65 8.18
C GLY A 33 27.68 -2.00 9.20
N PRO A 34 28.04 -2.44 10.42
CA PRO A 34 27.07 -2.62 11.49
C PRO A 34 26.38 -1.29 11.79
N GLU A 35 25.05 -1.33 11.80
CA GLU A 35 24.25 -0.14 12.08
C GLU A 35 24.35 0.24 13.57
N PRO A 36 24.72 1.48 13.92
CA PRO A 36 24.74 1.89 15.30
C PRO A 36 23.32 1.82 15.90
N ARG A 37 23.22 1.44 17.18
CA ARG A 37 21.94 1.50 17.92
C ARG A 37 21.40 2.93 17.85
N LYS A 38 20.16 3.07 17.34
CA LYS A 38 19.50 4.38 17.21
C LYS A 38 18.36 4.46 18.20
N HIS A 39 18.29 5.53 18.94
CA HIS A 39 17.10 5.83 19.73
C HIS A 39 16.04 6.45 18.81
N LEU A 40 14.93 5.74 18.64
CA LEU A 40 13.79 6.21 17.88
C LEU A 40 12.70 6.67 18.84
N THR A 41 12.15 7.85 18.60
CA THR A 41 10.96 8.35 19.29
C THR A 41 9.78 8.19 18.37
N ARG A 42 8.67 7.67 18.90
CA ARG A 42 7.42 7.44 18.15
C ARG A 42 6.34 8.39 18.67
N ARG A 43 5.64 9.06 17.76
CA ARG A 43 4.49 9.91 18.05
C ARG A 43 3.38 9.65 17.04
N PRO A 44 2.16 9.33 17.46
CA PRO A 44 1.02 9.30 16.56
C PRO A 44 0.83 10.67 15.88
N ALA A 45 0.60 10.70 14.58
CA ALA A 45 0.27 11.92 13.85
C ALA A 45 -1.21 12.29 14.07
N ILE A 46 -2.05 11.28 14.28
CA ILE A 46 -3.41 11.40 14.81
C ILE A 46 -3.52 10.47 16.01
N ASP A 47 -4.20 10.91 17.06
CA ASP A 47 -4.44 10.09 18.25
C ASP A 47 -5.68 9.19 18.08
N GLU A 48 -5.87 8.27 19.01
CA GLU A 48 -6.97 7.32 19.01
C GLU A 48 -8.34 8.01 19.14
N ALA A 49 -8.43 9.13 19.86
CA ALA A 49 -9.66 9.89 20.00
C ALA A 49 -10.09 10.53 18.67
N THR A 50 -9.15 11.14 17.96
CA THR A 50 -9.36 11.70 16.61
C THR A 50 -9.73 10.60 15.62
N TRP A 51 -9.04 9.45 15.66
CA TRP A 51 -9.39 8.30 14.84
C TRP A 51 -10.81 7.82 15.11
N THR A 52 -11.17 7.62 16.38
CA THR A 52 -12.49 7.15 16.80
C THR A 52 -13.59 8.11 16.32
N ALA A 53 -13.40 9.41 16.48
CA ALA A 53 -14.34 10.41 15.99
C ALA A 53 -14.50 10.35 14.46
N SER A 54 -13.39 10.22 13.72
CA SER A 54 -13.40 10.11 12.26
C SER A 54 -14.12 8.85 11.78
N VAL A 55 -13.84 7.68 12.37
CA VAL A 55 -14.52 6.42 12.02
C VAL A 55 -16.00 6.51 12.32
N THR A 56 -16.38 7.06 13.50
CA THR A 56 -17.79 7.23 13.89
C THR A 56 -18.53 8.16 12.92
N ALA A 57 -17.90 9.28 12.53
CA ALA A 57 -18.50 10.21 11.58
C ALA A 57 -18.68 9.59 10.19
N VAL A 58 -17.73 8.73 9.75
CA VAL A 58 -17.86 7.97 8.50
C VAL A 58 -18.97 6.94 8.59
N THR A 59 -19.00 6.10 9.64
CA THR A 59 -20.02 5.03 9.77
C THR A 59 -21.45 5.60 9.77
N GLN A 60 -21.65 6.78 10.38
CA GLN A 60 -22.95 7.47 10.36
C GLN A 60 -23.38 7.93 8.97
N GLN A 61 -22.44 8.26 8.09
CA GLN A 61 -22.74 8.69 6.71
C GLN A 61 -22.88 7.52 5.74
N LEU A 62 -22.24 6.38 6.03
CA LEU A 62 -22.36 5.18 5.21
C LEU A 62 -23.78 4.55 5.28
N ASP A 63 -24.53 4.80 6.34
CA ASP A 63 -25.78 4.11 6.62
C ASP A 63 -27.04 4.82 6.05
N HIS A 64 -26.91 6.01 5.47
CA HIS A 64 -28.09 6.83 5.28
C HIS A 64 -28.78 6.77 3.91
N ASP A 65 -28.12 6.39 2.81
CA ASP A 65 -28.80 6.41 1.50
C ASP A 65 -28.25 5.46 0.42
N GLY A 66 -27.34 4.53 0.73
CA GLY A 66 -26.71 3.67 -0.26
C GLY A 66 -25.84 4.43 -1.28
N GLN A 67 -25.64 5.73 -1.07
CA GLN A 67 -24.81 6.58 -1.92
C GLN A 67 -23.30 6.47 -1.60
N LEU A 68 -22.98 5.92 -0.43
CA LEU A 68 -21.62 5.73 0.04
C LEU A 68 -21.53 4.42 0.80
N GLU A 69 -20.83 3.44 0.23
CA GLU A 69 -20.77 2.06 0.75
C GLU A 69 -19.54 1.78 1.58
N LYS A 70 -18.42 2.43 1.25
CA LYS A 70 -17.13 2.20 1.89
C LYS A 70 -16.26 3.44 1.80
N VAL A 71 -15.53 3.74 2.88
CA VAL A 71 -14.46 4.76 2.90
C VAL A 71 -13.21 4.17 3.54
N VAL A 72 -12.02 4.42 2.96
CA VAL A 72 -10.76 4.03 3.58
C VAL A 72 -10.17 5.23 4.30
N LEU A 73 -10.07 5.13 5.63
CA LEU A 73 -9.37 6.13 6.44
C LEU A 73 -7.92 5.70 6.70
N ALA A 74 -7.03 6.67 6.75
CA ALA A 74 -5.61 6.47 7.03
C ALA A 74 -5.22 6.99 8.42
N GLY A 75 -4.31 6.26 9.05
CA GLY A 75 -3.57 6.69 10.21
C GLY A 75 -2.10 6.87 9.89
N ALA A 76 -1.39 7.67 10.69
CA ALA A 76 0.04 7.86 10.55
C ALA A 76 0.76 7.97 11.90
N VAL A 77 2.04 7.60 11.88
CA VAL A 77 2.95 7.69 13.02
C VAL A 77 4.25 8.32 12.57
N ASP A 78 4.68 9.35 13.28
CA ASP A 78 5.97 10.01 13.08
C ASP A 78 7.04 9.34 13.94
N ILE A 79 8.13 8.95 13.31
CA ILE A 79 9.33 8.42 13.94
C ILE A 79 10.43 9.46 13.78
N THR A 80 11.09 9.79 14.88
CA THR A 80 12.22 10.71 14.89
C THR A 80 13.48 10.01 15.40
N SER A 81 14.61 10.28 14.74
CA SER A 81 15.94 9.78 15.10
C SER A 81 16.93 10.93 15.25
N LYS A 82 17.84 10.83 16.23
CA LYS A 82 18.94 11.80 16.39
C LYS A 82 19.97 11.74 15.25
N VAL A 83 20.06 10.62 14.54
CA VAL A 83 20.97 10.40 13.41
C VAL A 83 20.20 9.93 12.18
N PRO A 84 20.70 10.20 10.96
CA PRO A 84 20.02 9.77 9.76
C PRO A 84 19.77 8.25 9.72
N ILE A 85 18.58 7.85 9.29
CA ILE A 85 18.22 6.45 9.06
C ILE A 85 18.58 6.11 7.60
N ASP A 86 19.28 5.00 7.40
CA ASP A 86 19.65 4.57 6.05
C ASP A 86 18.46 3.94 5.33
N ARG A 87 17.88 4.67 4.38
CA ARG A 87 16.71 4.27 3.58
C ARG A 87 16.94 2.97 2.81
N SER A 88 18.17 2.76 2.33
CA SER A 88 18.51 1.56 1.55
C SER A 88 18.59 0.32 2.43
N GLN A 89 19.03 0.45 3.69
CA GLN A 89 18.97 -0.66 4.66
C GLN A 89 17.52 -1.00 5.02
N VAL A 90 16.67 0.01 5.21
CA VAL A 90 15.23 -0.22 5.46
C VAL A 90 14.61 -0.97 4.28
N ALA A 91 14.85 -0.51 3.03
CA ALA A 91 14.36 -1.20 1.83
C ALA A 91 14.89 -2.64 1.74
N SER A 92 16.16 -2.88 2.06
CA SER A 92 16.75 -4.23 2.06
C SER A 92 16.11 -5.16 3.08
N ARG A 93 15.83 -4.66 4.30
CA ARG A 93 15.13 -5.44 5.34
C ARG A 93 13.69 -5.76 4.94
N LEU A 94 12.99 -4.79 4.34
CA LEU A 94 11.65 -5.02 3.81
C LEU A 94 11.65 -6.09 2.72
N ALA A 95 12.58 -6.02 1.76
CA ALA A 95 12.72 -7.02 0.71
C ALA A 95 13.02 -8.42 1.25
N ALA A 96 13.88 -8.52 2.28
CA ALA A 96 14.20 -9.80 2.92
C ALA A 96 13.02 -10.38 3.72
N ARG A 97 12.26 -9.52 4.41
CA ARG A 97 11.13 -9.95 5.25
C ARG A 97 9.87 -10.25 4.45
N PHE A 98 9.66 -9.55 3.33
CA PHE A 98 8.46 -9.66 2.50
C PHE A 98 8.82 -10.00 1.04
N PRO A 99 9.39 -11.20 0.77
CA PRO A 99 9.89 -11.57 -0.56
C PRO A 99 8.77 -11.65 -1.63
N GLY A 100 7.51 -11.82 -1.21
CA GLY A 100 6.33 -11.81 -2.09
C GLY A 100 5.74 -10.42 -2.36
N CYS A 101 6.35 -9.35 -1.82
CA CYS A 101 5.90 -7.97 -2.01
C CYS A 101 6.77 -7.22 -3.02
N TRP A 102 6.23 -6.14 -3.58
CA TRP A 102 6.97 -5.18 -4.38
C TRP A 102 7.65 -4.17 -3.46
N THR A 103 8.97 -4.30 -3.32
CA THR A 103 9.78 -3.34 -2.56
C THR A 103 10.15 -2.16 -3.45
N TYR A 104 9.95 -0.95 -2.94
CA TYR A 104 10.25 0.29 -3.64
C TYR A 104 10.94 1.28 -2.73
N SER A 105 11.78 2.13 -3.34
CA SER A 105 12.45 3.24 -2.67
C SER A 105 12.67 4.35 -3.68
N HIS A 106 12.02 5.50 -3.48
CA HIS A 106 12.13 6.64 -4.36
C HIS A 106 11.88 7.94 -3.60
N ASP A 107 12.82 8.87 -3.66
CA ASP A 107 12.73 10.21 -3.08
C ASP A 107 12.16 10.22 -1.65
N GLY A 108 12.75 9.44 -0.77
CA GLY A 108 12.35 9.30 0.64
C GLY A 108 11.11 8.42 0.88
N LEU A 109 10.32 8.08 -0.13
CA LEU A 109 9.27 7.08 0.01
C LEU A 109 9.87 5.69 -0.07
N VAL A 110 9.71 4.88 0.99
CA VAL A 110 10.21 3.51 1.07
C VAL A 110 9.10 2.58 1.56
N GLY A 111 8.95 1.42 0.93
CA GLY A 111 7.93 0.47 1.34
C GLY A 111 8.05 -0.90 0.68
N ALA A 112 7.20 -1.83 1.13
CA ALA A 112 7.01 -3.15 0.51
C ALA A 112 5.53 -3.48 0.49
N THR A 113 4.93 -3.42 -0.68
CA THR A 113 3.49 -3.57 -0.88
C THR A 113 3.13 -4.92 -1.48
N PRO A 114 2.10 -5.59 -0.98
CA PRO A 114 1.56 -6.80 -1.60
C PRO A 114 0.55 -6.50 -2.74
N GLU A 115 0.17 -5.23 -2.93
CA GLU A 115 -0.93 -4.85 -3.82
C GLU A 115 -0.42 -4.32 -5.15
N LEU A 116 -0.64 -5.13 -6.19
CA LEU A 116 -0.31 -4.80 -7.58
C LEU A 116 -1.52 -4.11 -8.22
N LEU A 117 -1.35 -2.83 -8.58
CA LEU A 117 -2.40 -2.08 -9.27
C LEU A 117 -2.44 -2.40 -10.77
N VAL A 118 -1.29 -2.39 -11.43
CA VAL A 118 -1.16 -2.65 -12.87
C VAL A 118 0.16 -3.36 -13.13
N ASP A 119 0.10 -4.48 -13.84
CA ASP A 119 1.21 -5.05 -14.60
C ASP A 119 0.73 -5.18 -16.05
N CYS A 120 1.29 -4.36 -16.91
CA CYS A 120 0.94 -4.29 -18.32
C CYS A 120 2.18 -4.67 -19.14
N ARG A 121 2.25 -5.91 -19.60
CA ARG A 121 3.37 -6.45 -20.39
C ARG A 121 2.86 -7.47 -21.39
N ASP A 122 3.46 -7.51 -22.57
CA ASP A 122 3.16 -8.51 -23.61
C ASP A 122 1.67 -8.55 -24.01
N GLY A 123 1.01 -7.37 -24.03
CA GLY A 123 -0.42 -7.26 -24.36
C GLY A 123 -1.37 -7.80 -23.27
N LEU A 124 -0.85 -8.10 -22.08
CA LEU A 124 -1.60 -8.66 -20.97
C LEU A 124 -1.55 -7.72 -19.75
N PHE A 125 -2.73 -7.45 -19.21
CA PHE A 125 -2.92 -6.78 -17.93
C PHE A 125 -3.04 -7.81 -16.81
N ARG A 126 -2.44 -7.49 -15.66
CA ARG A 126 -2.63 -8.21 -14.39
C ARG A 126 -2.72 -7.21 -13.25
N CYS A 127 -3.62 -7.46 -12.31
CA CYS A 127 -3.63 -6.78 -11.01
C CYS A 127 -3.97 -7.75 -9.90
N ARG A 128 -3.68 -7.36 -8.65
CA ARG A 128 -4.07 -8.06 -7.43
C ARG A 128 -4.78 -7.10 -6.51
N VAL A 129 -6.03 -7.38 -6.23
CA VAL A 129 -6.87 -6.61 -5.32
C VAL A 129 -6.79 -7.22 -3.94
N LEU A 130 -6.52 -6.40 -2.92
CA LEU A 130 -6.50 -6.81 -1.52
C LEU A 130 -7.49 -5.96 -0.72
N ALA A 131 -8.40 -6.62 -0.03
CA ALA A 131 -9.27 -6.01 0.98
C ALA A 131 -9.78 -7.11 1.91
N GLY A 132 -10.15 -6.76 3.14
CA GLY A 132 -10.40 -7.72 4.19
C GLY A 132 -9.09 -8.22 4.81
N THR A 133 -8.98 -8.12 6.15
CA THR A 133 -7.72 -8.36 6.86
C THR A 133 -7.97 -9.04 8.20
N ARG A 134 -7.16 -10.05 8.52
CA ARG A 134 -7.13 -10.69 9.84
C ARG A 134 -5.69 -10.94 10.30
N LYS A 135 -5.49 -11.04 11.61
CA LYS A 135 -4.25 -11.58 12.18
C LYS A 135 -4.12 -13.06 11.83
N PRO A 136 -2.89 -13.62 11.70
CA PRO A 136 -2.69 -15.02 11.33
C PRO A 136 -3.48 -16.02 12.20
N ALA A 137 -3.62 -15.76 13.50
CA ALA A 137 -4.38 -16.58 14.43
C ALA A 137 -5.87 -16.74 14.05
N TRP A 138 -6.45 -15.78 13.34
CA TRP A 138 -7.87 -15.73 12.94
C TRP A 138 -8.05 -15.87 11.42
N ALA A 139 -7.00 -16.27 10.70
CA ALA A 139 -7.00 -16.38 9.24
C ALA A 139 -8.01 -17.41 8.71
N HIS A 140 -8.37 -18.42 9.50
CA HIS A 140 -9.35 -19.44 9.12
C HIS A 140 -10.77 -18.87 8.94
N GLU A 141 -11.11 -17.80 9.65
CA GLU A 141 -12.42 -17.15 9.57
C GLU A 141 -12.56 -16.20 8.35
N LEU A 142 -11.45 -15.85 7.71
CA LEU A 142 -11.39 -14.72 6.77
C LEU A 142 -12.30 -14.93 5.54
N LEU A 143 -12.33 -16.15 4.99
CA LEU A 143 -13.15 -16.48 3.82
C LEU A 143 -14.66 -16.55 4.14
N ASP A 144 -15.02 -16.82 5.39
CA ASP A 144 -16.40 -17.00 5.80
C ASP A 144 -16.96 -15.76 6.53
N ASN A 145 -16.12 -14.76 6.82
CA ASN A 145 -16.52 -13.55 7.51
C ASN A 145 -17.29 -12.60 6.58
N PRO A 146 -18.59 -12.30 6.84
CA PRO A 146 -19.42 -11.50 5.94
C PRO A 146 -18.87 -10.07 5.73
N LYS A 147 -18.33 -9.43 6.79
CA LYS A 147 -17.76 -8.07 6.71
C LYS A 147 -16.56 -8.05 5.78
N GLU A 148 -15.60 -8.96 6.00
CA GLU A 148 -14.37 -9.03 5.22
C GLU A 148 -14.63 -9.38 3.75
N ARG A 149 -15.59 -10.28 3.50
CA ARG A 149 -16.04 -10.61 2.15
C ARG A 149 -16.68 -9.42 1.44
N HIS A 150 -17.60 -8.73 2.11
CA HIS A 150 -18.28 -7.57 1.54
C HIS A 150 -17.28 -6.45 1.20
N GLU A 151 -16.33 -6.17 2.12
CA GLU A 151 -15.23 -5.23 1.85
C GLU A 151 -14.43 -5.61 0.61
N HIS A 152 -14.13 -6.91 0.47
CA HIS A 152 -13.37 -7.44 -0.66
C HIS A 152 -14.16 -7.35 -1.97
N GLU A 153 -15.44 -7.70 -1.96
CA GLU A 153 -16.32 -7.62 -3.12
C GLU A 153 -16.42 -6.20 -3.68
N LEU A 154 -16.56 -5.18 -2.81
CA LEU A 154 -16.54 -3.77 -3.20
C LEU A 154 -15.20 -3.38 -3.85
N ALA A 155 -14.08 -3.86 -3.29
CA ALA A 155 -12.76 -3.59 -3.85
C ALA A 155 -12.58 -4.23 -5.24
N VAL A 156 -12.99 -5.47 -5.42
CA VAL A 156 -12.95 -6.18 -6.72
C VAL A 156 -13.87 -5.50 -7.72
N ALA A 157 -15.11 -5.17 -7.34
CA ALA A 157 -16.06 -4.48 -8.21
C ALA A 157 -15.54 -3.12 -8.70
N SER A 158 -14.82 -2.38 -7.84
CA SER A 158 -14.23 -1.09 -8.20
C SER A 158 -13.16 -1.19 -9.30
N VAL A 159 -12.47 -2.32 -9.39
CA VAL A 159 -11.49 -2.62 -10.43
C VAL A 159 -12.17 -3.14 -11.67
N THR A 160 -12.99 -4.18 -11.55
CA THR A 160 -13.63 -4.87 -12.68
C THR A 160 -14.60 -3.95 -13.45
N GLY A 161 -15.29 -3.05 -12.75
CA GLY A 161 -16.17 -2.05 -13.35
C GLY A 161 -15.48 -1.00 -14.23
N ARG A 162 -14.13 -0.92 -14.18
CA ARG A 162 -13.34 0.05 -14.96
C ARG A 162 -12.51 -0.56 -16.06
N LEU A 163 -12.51 -1.88 -16.22
CA LEU A 163 -11.68 -2.57 -17.18
C LEU A 163 -11.92 -2.06 -18.62
N ALA A 164 -13.18 -1.94 -19.03
CA ALA A 164 -13.53 -1.46 -20.37
C ALA A 164 -13.05 -0.01 -20.60
N GLN A 165 -13.25 0.89 -19.61
CA GLN A 165 -12.78 2.28 -19.69
C GLN A 165 -11.25 2.36 -19.77
N ALA A 166 -10.54 1.42 -19.16
CA ALA A 166 -9.08 1.32 -19.21
C ALA A 166 -8.56 0.70 -20.53
N GLY A 167 -9.44 0.31 -21.47
CA GLY A 167 -9.06 -0.38 -22.69
C GLY A 167 -8.66 -1.83 -22.47
N LEU A 168 -9.33 -2.51 -21.53
CA LEU A 168 -9.06 -3.90 -21.17
C LEU A 168 -10.25 -4.78 -21.53
N THR A 169 -9.97 -5.94 -22.14
CA THR A 169 -10.97 -6.90 -22.61
C THR A 169 -10.70 -8.29 -22.06
N ASP A 170 -11.68 -9.17 -22.21
CA ASP A 170 -11.59 -10.59 -21.83
C ASP A 170 -11.08 -10.80 -20.39
N PRO A 171 -11.74 -10.23 -19.36
CA PRO A 171 -11.28 -10.35 -18.00
C PRO A 171 -11.43 -11.76 -17.45
N VAL A 172 -10.39 -12.24 -16.77
CA VAL A 172 -10.42 -13.47 -15.98
C VAL A 172 -10.16 -13.11 -14.53
N ILE A 173 -11.10 -13.48 -13.65
CA ILE A 173 -11.08 -13.17 -12.21
C ILE A 173 -10.83 -14.47 -11.45
N ARG A 174 -9.81 -14.50 -10.57
CA ARG A 174 -9.45 -15.64 -9.75
C ARG A 174 -9.38 -15.24 -8.28
N GLY A 175 -10.29 -15.74 -7.49
CA GLY A 175 -10.40 -15.46 -6.06
C GLY A 175 -11.85 -15.45 -5.57
N PRO A 176 -12.09 -15.04 -4.31
CA PRO A 176 -11.06 -14.67 -3.34
C PRO A 176 -10.26 -15.88 -2.80
N PHE A 177 -9.00 -15.62 -2.44
CA PHE A 177 -8.14 -16.57 -1.73
C PHE A 177 -7.39 -15.84 -0.59
N ARG A 178 -6.84 -16.60 0.35
CA ARG A 178 -6.02 -16.04 1.43
C ARG A 178 -4.61 -15.75 0.94
N LEU A 179 -4.16 -14.51 1.11
CA LEU A 179 -2.77 -14.10 0.91
C LEU A 179 -2.12 -13.93 2.28
N GLU A 180 -1.24 -14.83 2.63
CA GLU A 180 -0.53 -14.82 3.91
C GLU A 180 0.71 -13.94 3.86
N LEU A 181 0.78 -12.97 4.76
CA LEU A 181 1.96 -12.15 5.02
C LEU A 181 2.44 -12.42 6.45
N PRO A 182 3.70 -12.12 6.80
CA PRO A 182 4.24 -12.43 8.12
C PRO A 182 3.45 -11.88 9.31
N ASN A 183 2.75 -10.79 9.15
CA ASN A 183 2.03 -10.08 10.22
C ASN A 183 0.50 -10.06 10.06
N VAL A 184 -0.02 -10.27 8.86
CA VAL A 184 -1.46 -10.25 8.56
C VAL A 184 -1.80 -11.22 7.42
N VAL A 185 -3.07 -11.61 7.33
CA VAL A 185 -3.62 -12.34 6.18
C VAL A 185 -4.70 -11.49 5.52
N HIS A 186 -4.68 -11.41 4.20
CA HIS A 186 -5.67 -10.69 3.41
C HIS A 186 -6.51 -11.62 2.55
N LEU A 187 -7.74 -11.20 2.22
CA LEU A 187 -8.41 -11.70 1.02
C LEU A 187 -7.74 -11.07 -0.20
N ALA A 188 -7.51 -11.89 -1.21
CA ALA A 188 -6.88 -11.51 -2.46
C ALA A 188 -7.67 -12.02 -3.66
N THR A 189 -7.75 -11.20 -4.71
CA THR A 189 -8.29 -11.61 -6.02
C THR A 189 -7.35 -11.13 -7.11
N ASP A 190 -6.95 -12.04 -7.98
CA ASP A 190 -6.17 -11.73 -9.17
C ASP A 190 -7.11 -11.50 -10.36
N VAL A 191 -6.90 -10.39 -11.07
CA VAL A 191 -7.62 -10.04 -12.29
C VAL A 191 -6.61 -9.97 -13.43
N THR A 192 -6.91 -10.65 -14.53
CA THR A 192 -6.13 -10.56 -15.77
C THR A 192 -7.05 -10.16 -16.91
N ALA A 193 -6.53 -9.43 -17.91
CA ALA A 193 -7.29 -9.01 -19.08
C ALA A 193 -6.34 -8.77 -20.25
N ARG A 194 -6.88 -8.72 -21.48
CA ARG A 194 -6.12 -8.30 -22.67
C ARG A 194 -6.07 -6.78 -22.74
N VAL A 195 -4.91 -6.24 -23.12
CA VAL A 195 -4.73 -4.81 -23.37
C VAL A 195 -5.09 -4.50 -24.82
N ASN A 196 -6.04 -3.58 -25.01
CA ASN A 196 -6.48 -3.14 -26.33
C ASN A 196 -6.31 -1.61 -26.45
N GLY A 197 -5.30 -1.17 -27.19
CA GLY A 197 -5.06 0.24 -27.50
C GLY A 197 -4.72 1.13 -26.29
N SER A 198 -4.27 0.55 -25.17
CA SER A 198 -3.91 1.26 -23.94
C SER A 198 -2.45 1.03 -23.58
N ASN A 199 -1.98 1.72 -22.55
CA ASN A 199 -0.64 1.54 -21.96
C ASN A 199 -0.71 1.59 -20.42
N ALA A 200 0.38 1.21 -19.76
CA ALA A 200 0.41 1.13 -18.30
C ALA A 200 -0.04 2.43 -17.60
N ALA A 201 0.37 3.61 -18.07
CA ALA A 201 0.01 4.89 -17.46
C ALA A 201 -1.48 5.20 -17.58
N ARG A 202 -2.09 4.99 -18.76
CA ARG A 202 -3.53 5.18 -18.96
C ARG A 202 -4.36 4.20 -18.13
N ILE A 203 -3.88 2.96 -17.99
CA ILE A 203 -4.55 1.96 -17.14
C ILE A 203 -4.48 2.38 -15.67
N VAL A 204 -3.32 2.86 -15.21
CA VAL A 204 -3.17 3.40 -13.84
C VAL A 204 -4.13 4.56 -13.59
N ASP A 205 -4.22 5.53 -14.50
CA ASP A 205 -5.10 6.69 -14.39
C ASP A 205 -6.59 6.28 -14.31
N ALA A 206 -7.02 5.33 -15.11
CA ALA A 206 -8.38 4.80 -15.07
C ALA A 206 -8.69 4.04 -13.77
N MET A 207 -7.72 3.25 -13.26
CA MET A 207 -7.91 2.38 -12.11
C MET A 207 -7.77 3.10 -10.77
N HIS A 208 -6.84 4.06 -10.65
CA HIS A 208 -6.55 4.72 -9.38
C HIS A 208 -7.47 5.93 -9.12
N PRO A 209 -7.88 6.15 -7.86
CA PRO A 209 -7.80 5.24 -6.72
C PRO A 209 -8.86 4.13 -6.78
N THR A 210 -8.49 2.93 -6.27
CA THR A 210 -9.41 1.81 -6.08
C THR A 210 -10.19 1.93 -4.79
N ALA A 211 -11.25 1.15 -4.62
CA ALA A 211 -11.99 1.10 -3.36
C ALA A 211 -11.17 0.46 -2.20
N ALA A 212 -10.06 -0.19 -2.51
CA ALA A 212 -9.14 -0.71 -1.48
C ALA A 212 -8.34 0.39 -0.76
N VAL A 213 -8.20 1.58 -1.36
CA VAL A 213 -7.43 2.70 -0.80
C VAL A 213 -8.20 4.03 -0.68
N CYS A 214 -9.38 4.11 -1.31
CA CYS A 214 -10.24 5.30 -1.27
C CYS A 214 -11.61 4.97 -0.72
N GLY A 215 -12.39 4.19 -1.44
CA GLY A 215 -13.76 3.80 -1.09
C GLY A 215 -14.67 3.70 -2.31
N THR A 216 -15.96 3.50 -2.06
CA THR A 216 -16.99 3.31 -3.08
C THR A 216 -18.26 4.05 -2.68
N PRO A 217 -18.90 4.86 -3.59
CA PRO A 217 -18.36 5.36 -4.86
C PRO A 217 -17.14 6.28 -4.70
N ARG A 218 -16.21 6.22 -5.68
CA ARG A 218 -14.91 6.89 -5.62
C ARG A 218 -14.98 8.38 -5.27
N GLU A 219 -15.80 9.13 -5.98
CA GLU A 219 -15.87 10.60 -5.82
C GLU A 219 -16.46 11.01 -4.48
N ALA A 220 -17.52 10.33 -4.02
CA ALA A 220 -18.12 10.58 -2.72
C ALA A 220 -17.14 10.25 -1.59
N SER A 221 -16.47 9.11 -1.67
CA SER A 221 -15.44 8.70 -0.72
C SER A 221 -14.27 9.68 -0.67
N TYR A 222 -13.78 10.15 -1.82
CA TYR A 222 -12.70 11.12 -1.91
C TYR A 222 -13.05 12.45 -1.22
N LYS A 223 -14.27 12.95 -1.47
CA LYS A 223 -14.77 14.19 -0.83
C LYS A 223 -14.86 14.02 0.69
N LEU A 224 -15.38 12.90 1.15
CA LEU A 224 -15.53 12.63 2.58
C LEU A 224 -14.17 12.46 3.28
N ILE A 225 -13.22 11.77 2.67
CA ILE A 225 -11.84 11.67 3.17
C ILE A 225 -11.25 13.08 3.36
N ALA A 226 -11.37 13.96 2.35
CA ALA A 226 -10.84 15.32 2.42
C ALA A 226 -11.47 16.18 3.52
N GLN A 227 -12.71 15.86 3.94
CA GLN A 227 -13.41 16.59 5.00
C GLN A 227 -13.11 16.06 6.40
N ILE A 228 -12.95 14.74 6.54
CA ILE A 228 -12.90 14.06 7.85
C ILE A 228 -11.49 13.63 8.24
N GLU A 229 -10.67 13.25 7.27
CA GLU A 229 -9.32 12.78 7.54
C GLU A 229 -8.37 13.97 7.75
N HIS A 230 -7.98 14.21 8.99
CA HIS A 230 -7.04 15.28 9.37
C HIS A 230 -5.58 14.88 9.13
N LEU A 231 -5.29 14.32 7.95
CA LEU A 231 -3.99 13.78 7.60
C LEU A 231 -3.65 14.07 6.13
N ASP A 232 -2.48 14.67 5.91
CA ASP A 232 -1.89 14.70 4.57
C ASP A 232 -1.26 13.33 4.27
N ARG A 233 -1.85 12.60 3.34
CA ARG A 233 -1.37 11.30 2.88
C ARG A 233 -0.08 11.39 2.06
N GLY A 234 0.24 12.57 1.53
CA GLY A 234 1.36 12.74 0.62
C GLY A 234 1.31 11.73 -0.53
N ARG A 235 2.26 10.81 -0.58
CA ARG A 235 2.34 9.75 -1.60
C ARG A 235 1.79 8.39 -1.13
N PHE A 236 1.35 8.26 0.13
CA PHE A 236 0.73 7.04 0.63
C PHE A 236 -0.52 6.68 -0.19
N ALA A 237 -0.70 5.40 -0.48
CA ALA A 237 -1.76 4.83 -1.31
C ALA A 237 -1.73 5.27 -2.79
N GLY A 238 -0.80 6.12 -3.21
CA GLY A 238 -0.58 6.48 -4.60
C GLY A 238 0.10 5.37 -5.40
N PRO A 239 0.02 5.41 -6.76
CA PRO A 239 0.72 4.46 -7.59
C PRO A 239 2.24 4.73 -7.57
N VAL A 240 3.02 3.67 -7.41
CA VAL A 240 4.48 3.67 -7.49
C VAL A 240 4.93 2.55 -8.42
N GLY A 241 5.79 2.85 -9.37
CA GLY A 241 6.18 1.85 -10.36
C GLY A 241 7.08 2.41 -11.46
N TRP A 242 7.04 1.76 -12.60
CA TRP A 242 7.83 2.12 -13.78
C TRP A 242 7.05 1.86 -15.07
N MET A 243 7.45 2.55 -16.12
CA MET A 243 6.95 2.37 -17.48
C MET A 243 8.13 2.41 -18.46
N SER A 244 8.11 1.54 -19.46
CA SER A 244 9.04 1.53 -20.59
C SER A 244 8.51 2.39 -21.75
N SER A 245 9.37 2.69 -22.71
CA SER A 245 9.03 3.49 -23.89
C SER A 245 8.00 2.82 -24.82
N ASP A 246 7.85 1.49 -24.75
CA ASP A 246 6.84 0.71 -25.47
C ASP A 246 5.45 0.75 -24.79
N GLY A 247 5.32 1.45 -23.66
CA GLY A 247 4.08 1.56 -22.90
C GLY A 247 3.83 0.43 -21.92
N SER A 248 4.67 -0.60 -21.89
CA SER A 248 4.63 -1.62 -20.83
C SER A 248 5.09 -1.05 -19.49
N GLY A 249 4.61 -1.62 -18.38
CA GLY A 249 4.98 -1.14 -17.06
C GLY A 249 4.36 -1.93 -15.94
N GLN A 250 4.87 -1.68 -14.73
CA GLN A 250 4.37 -2.29 -13.51
C GLN A 250 4.22 -1.22 -12.42
N TRP A 251 3.04 -1.14 -11.83
CA TRP A 251 2.67 -0.16 -10.82
C TRP A 251 1.98 -0.85 -9.66
N ALA A 252 2.47 -0.61 -8.46
CA ALA A 252 1.87 -1.06 -7.22
C ALA A 252 1.27 0.13 -6.45
N LEU A 253 0.43 -0.13 -5.46
CA LEU A 253 -0.02 0.90 -4.53
C LEU A 253 1.01 1.10 -3.43
N ALA A 254 1.35 2.36 -3.11
CA ALA A 254 2.33 2.71 -2.08
C ALA A 254 1.78 2.44 -0.68
N LEU A 255 1.73 1.18 -0.30
CA LEU A 255 1.30 0.69 1.01
C LEU A 255 2.49 0.14 1.80
N ARG A 256 2.27 -0.10 3.10
CA ARG A 256 3.32 -0.63 4.00
C ARG A 256 4.60 0.19 3.90
N CYS A 257 4.47 1.50 4.02
CA CYS A 257 5.53 2.44 3.69
C CYS A 257 5.73 3.51 4.75
N GLY A 258 6.86 4.20 4.59
CA GLY A 258 7.15 5.45 5.27
C GLY A 258 7.73 6.48 4.31
N GLN A 259 7.40 7.73 4.54
CA GLN A 259 7.97 8.89 3.87
C GLN A 259 9.05 9.51 4.77
N PHE A 260 10.28 9.45 4.33
CA PHE A 260 11.42 10.06 5.03
C PHE A 260 11.54 11.56 4.70
N SER A 261 11.97 12.34 5.70
CA SER A 261 12.49 13.69 5.49
C SER A 261 13.76 13.67 4.64
N GLU A 262 14.13 14.81 4.08
CA GLU A 262 15.32 14.96 3.23
C GLU A 262 16.60 14.51 3.97
N ASP A 263 16.76 14.93 5.22
CA ASP A 263 17.88 14.57 6.10
C ASP A 263 17.79 13.13 6.68
N SER A 264 16.73 12.41 6.36
CA SER A 264 16.46 11.03 6.82
C SER A 264 16.40 10.85 8.35
N ARG A 265 16.18 11.91 9.11
CA ARG A 265 16.03 11.85 10.57
C ARG A 265 14.58 11.70 11.02
N GLN A 266 13.65 11.90 10.13
CA GLN A 266 12.22 11.69 10.38
C GLN A 266 11.68 10.73 9.33
N VAL A 267 10.71 9.92 9.74
CA VAL A 267 9.91 9.10 8.82
C VAL A 267 8.47 9.06 9.31
N ARG A 268 7.54 9.40 8.45
CA ARG A 268 6.10 9.22 8.67
C ARG A 268 5.68 7.90 8.06
N MET A 269 5.23 6.99 8.92
CA MET A 269 4.65 5.71 8.51
C MET A 269 3.15 5.86 8.35
N PHE A 270 2.57 5.12 7.41
CA PHE A 270 1.15 5.16 7.11
C PHE A 270 0.55 3.75 7.06
N ALA A 271 -0.71 3.67 7.46
CA ALA A 271 -1.58 2.53 7.15
C ALA A 271 -3.04 2.99 7.09
N GLY A 272 -3.91 2.21 6.46
CA GLY A 272 -5.32 2.50 6.34
C GLY A 272 -6.20 1.28 6.64
N ALA A 273 -7.46 1.55 6.99
CA ALA A 273 -8.51 0.56 7.16
C ALA A 273 -9.76 0.94 6.36
N GLY A 274 -10.43 -0.07 5.80
CA GLY A 274 -11.70 0.11 5.11
C GLY A 274 -12.84 0.22 6.10
N ILE A 275 -13.49 1.37 6.14
CA ILE A 275 -14.63 1.63 7.02
C ILE A 275 -15.93 1.27 6.31
N LEU A 276 -16.69 0.40 6.92
CA LEU A 276 -18.03 -0.04 6.53
C LEU A 276 -19.05 0.41 7.58
N PRO A 277 -20.35 0.36 7.32
CA PRO A 277 -21.40 0.73 8.29
C PRO A 277 -21.28 0.00 9.64
N THR A 278 -20.74 -1.22 9.63
CA THR A 278 -20.54 -2.06 10.82
C THR A 278 -19.15 -1.99 11.43
N SER A 279 -18.31 -1.06 10.98
CA SER A 279 -16.94 -0.93 11.49
C SER A 279 -16.91 -0.43 12.94
N ASP A 280 -16.08 -1.10 13.75
CA ASP A 280 -15.81 -0.74 15.15
C ASP A 280 -14.52 0.09 15.19
N PRO A 281 -14.56 1.35 15.66
CA PRO A 281 -13.39 2.24 15.67
C PRO A 281 -12.17 1.66 16.36
N ALA A 282 -12.33 0.94 17.47
CA ALA A 282 -11.23 0.36 18.24
C ALA A 282 -10.59 -0.82 17.49
N LYS A 283 -11.40 -1.65 16.82
CA LYS A 283 -10.89 -2.75 15.99
C LYS A 283 -10.12 -2.25 14.78
N GLU A 284 -10.65 -1.22 14.11
CA GLU A 284 -9.98 -0.59 12.95
C GLU A 284 -8.66 0.08 13.38
N TRP A 285 -8.59 0.69 14.58
CA TRP A 285 -7.36 1.24 15.14
C TRP A 285 -6.28 0.18 15.35
N ILE A 286 -6.67 -0.97 15.92
CA ILE A 286 -5.79 -2.13 16.11
C ILE A 286 -5.28 -2.65 14.77
N GLU A 287 -6.15 -2.70 13.76
CA GLU A 287 -5.78 -3.16 12.41
C GLU A 287 -4.77 -2.23 11.74
N VAL A 288 -4.99 -0.91 11.82
CA VAL A 288 -4.06 0.11 11.31
C VAL A 288 -2.70 -0.03 11.99
N GLY A 289 -2.68 -0.20 13.33
CA GLY A 289 -1.46 -0.46 14.09
C GLY A 289 -0.70 -1.70 13.58
N ALA A 290 -1.40 -2.82 13.42
CA ALA A 290 -0.81 -4.06 12.92
C ALA A 290 -0.25 -3.93 11.49
N LYS A 291 -0.91 -3.14 10.63
CA LYS A 291 -0.42 -2.85 9.29
C LYS A 291 0.85 -1.98 9.30
N MET A 292 0.98 -1.05 10.24
CA MET A 292 2.19 -0.21 10.40
C MET A 292 3.41 -1.00 10.88
N GLU A 293 3.22 -2.05 11.69
CA GLU A 293 4.30 -2.90 12.20
C GLU A 293 5.15 -3.49 11.06
N ALA A 294 4.56 -3.78 9.90
CA ALA A 294 5.28 -4.30 8.75
C ALA A 294 6.45 -3.41 8.32
N PHE A 295 6.25 -2.09 8.33
CA PHE A 295 7.30 -1.13 8.02
C PHE A 295 8.15 -0.80 9.26
N GLY A 296 7.52 -0.64 10.42
CA GLY A 296 8.17 -0.29 11.69
C GLY A 296 9.28 -1.27 12.08
N ASP A 297 9.07 -2.55 11.87
CA ASP A 297 10.04 -3.62 12.14
C ASP A 297 11.28 -3.59 11.22
N ALA A 298 11.20 -2.91 10.09
CA ALA A 298 12.33 -2.71 9.20
C ALA A 298 13.21 -1.51 9.60
N LEU A 299 12.74 -0.66 10.54
CA LEU A 299 13.54 0.43 11.08
C LEU A 299 14.68 -0.10 11.99
N PRO A 300 15.78 0.66 12.17
CA PRO A 300 16.86 0.28 13.07
C PRO A 300 16.35 0.10 14.50
N ASN A 301 16.73 -1.00 15.17
CA ASN A 301 16.34 -1.33 16.54
C ASN A 301 14.83 -1.41 16.76
N GLY A 302 14.16 -2.40 16.17
CA GLY A 302 12.73 -2.71 16.27
C GLY A 302 12.05 -2.69 17.67
N GLN A 303 12.73 -2.22 18.72
CA GLN A 303 12.17 -1.82 19.99
C GLN A 303 11.94 -0.31 19.98
N VAL A 304 10.76 0.09 19.55
CA VAL A 304 10.29 1.46 19.73
C VAL A 304 9.90 1.62 21.19
N SER A 305 10.69 2.37 21.95
CA SER A 305 10.27 2.86 23.26
C SER A 305 9.21 3.95 23.06
N GLY A 306 7.97 3.56 23.07
CA GLY A 306 6.82 4.45 22.98
C GLY A 306 5.69 3.82 23.75
N THR A 307 5.07 4.58 24.63
CA THR A 307 3.94 4.25 25.49
C THR A 307 3.13 3.06 24.98
N LYS A 308 3.24 1.92 25.70
CA LYS A 308 2.17 0.93 25.69
C LYS A 308 0.92 1.68 26.09
N THR A 309 0.01 1.90 25.19
CA THR A 309 -1.37 2.20 25.54
C THR A 309 -1.91 0.96 26.25
N THR A 310 -2.00 1.06 27.58
CA THR A 310 -2.77 0.14 28.43
C THR A 310 -4.23 0.19 28.05
#